data_005d78298220c9875fa97508c6169e75
#
_entry.id   005d78298220c9875fa97508c6169e75
#
_cell.length_a   1.000
_cell.length_b   1.000
_cell.length_c   1.000
_cell.angle_alpha   90.00
_cell.angle_beta   90.00
_cell.angle_gamma   90.00
#
_symmetry.space_group_name_H-M   'P 1'
#
loop_
_entity.id
_entity.type
_entity.pdbx_description
1 polymer ?
#
loop_
_entity_poly.entity_id
_entity_poly.type
_entity_poly.pdbx_seq_one_letter_code
_entity_poly.pdbx_strand_id
1 'polypeptide(L)'
;MKNRTVLRINLEEGTSTYLKIPEINEYIGGEPVSIYLLSRFRESHPNTPYMSFTSGPFNGVFPYASKGVFLESIERGYTTTIGGGKLPALMNLANIDSLEVIGIAKKPSYIIVNDKEVQIIDKDKHSSLNSFGISGKRSQVEFKGKNILVDSYFKYSTNSEISNINNLKGISFSPSTNKLIGDKEQYVELYQKILEKQKEVTVTAGSYPSCFGCPLGCAFSGNTENLNVSILPRALVSCGFAENIYNNINIVFACFQVLKYDYNHDFLEAFAFKMGSFLREFNKTLEK
;
A
#
# COMPACT_ATOMS: atom_id res chain seq x y z
N MET A 1 -3.58 15.95 14.03
CA MET A 1 -2.98 14.98 13.07
C MET A 1 -3.30 13.57 13.50
N LYS A 2 -3.60 12.68 12.55
CA LYS A 2 -3.80 11.25 12.87
C LYS A 2 -2.49 10.59 13.29
N ASN A 3 -2.58 9.66 14.24
CA ASN A 3 -1.47 8.76 14.53
C ASN A 3 -1.24 7.82 13.34
N ARG A 4 -0.10 7.97 12.68
CA ARG A 4 0.30 7.14 11.53
C ARG A 4 1.16 5.99 12.01
N THR A 5 0.86 4.79 11.52
CA THR A 5 1.49 3.57 12.02
C THR A 5 2.17 2.80 10.88
N VAL A 6 3.43 2.46 11.12
CA VAL A 6 4.21 1.58 10.25
C VAL A 6 4.52 0.29 11.01
N LEU A 7 4.19 -0.85 10.43
CA LEU A 7 4.63 -2.15 10.96
C LEU A 7 5.96 -2.51 10.30
N ARG A 8 7.03 -2.50 11.07
CA ARG A 8 8.36 -2.91 10.62
C ARG A 8 8.68 -4.32 11.11
N ILE A 9 9.12 -5.18 10.21
CA ILE A 9 9.50 -6.56 10.48
C ILE A 9 10.97 -6.73 10.09
N ASN A 10 11.80 -7.10 11.07
CA ASN A 10 13.21 -7.38 10.87
C ASN A 10 13.41 -8.89 10.75
N LEU A 11 13.78 -9.35 9.55
CA LEU A 11 13.97 -10.77 9.25
C LEU A 11 15.24 -11.35 9.86
N GLU A 12 16.29 -10.53 10.06
CA GLU A 12 17.57 -10.97 10.62
C GLU A 12 17.43 -11.21 12.12
N GLU A 13 16.76 -10.31 12.82
CA GLU A 13 16.55 -10.38 14.27
C GLU A 13 15.34 -11.22 14.66
N GLY A 14 14.43 -11.47 13.71
CA GLY A 14 13.18 -12.18 13.99
C GLY A 14 12.19 -11.34 14.81
N THR A 15 12.28 -10.01 14.72
CA THR A 15 11.49 -9.06 15.52
C THR A 15 10.50 -8.27 14.69
N SER A 16 9.49 -7.69 15.34
CA SER A 16 8.56 -6.76 14.72
C SER A 16 8.23 -5.60 15.66
N THR A 17 7.98 -4.42 15.08
CA THR A 17 7.69 -3.20 15.85
C THR A 17 6.65 -2.35 15.13
N TYR A 18 5.67 -1.84 15.88
CA TYR A 18 4.72 -0.83 15.43
C TYR A 18 5.31 0.56 15.72
N LEU A 19 5.76 1.23 14.67
CA LEU A 19 6.34 2.57 14.74
C LEU A 19 5.24 3.62 14.57
N LYS A 20 5.27 4.66 15.39
CA LYS A 20 4.46 5.86 15.22
C LYS A 20 5.30 6.92 14.53
N ILE A 21 4.95 7.27 13.29
CA ILE A 21 5.71 8.20 12.45
C ILE A 21 4.75 9.31 11.99
N PRO A 22 4.54 10.36 12.81
CA PRO A 22 3.60 11.43 12.47
C PRO A 22 4.00 12.20 11.21
N GLU A 23 5.29 12.23 10.87
CA GLU A 23 5.82 12.93 9.69
C GLU A 23 5.23 12.42 8.37
N ILE A 24 4.80 11.15 8.30
CA ILE A 24 4.16 10.63 7.08
C ILE A 24 2.81 11.30 6.76
N ASN A 25 2.23 12.10 7.68
CA ASN A 25 1.08 12.93 7.34
C ASN A 25 1.40 13.93 6.22
N GLU A 26 2.65 14.40 6.12
CA GLU A 26 3.09 15.30 5.06
C GLU A 26 3.07 14.65 3.66
N TYR A 27 2.98 13.33 3.60
CA TYR A 27 3.08 12.53 2.38
C TYR A 27 1.76 11.83 2.00
N ILE A 28 0.68 12.06 2.76
CA ILE A 28 -0.66 11.50 2.57
C ILE A 28 -0.68 9.95 2.67
N GLY A 29 -0.08 9.23 1.72
CA GLY A 29 -0.09 7.77 1.65
C GLY A 29 0.65 7.25 0.41
N GLY A 30 0.44 6.00 0.08
CA GLY A 30 0.89 5.37 -1.16
C GLY A 30 2.37 5.57 -1.47
N GLU A 31 2.68 5.92 -2.70
CA GLU A 31 4.06 6.01 -3.18
C GLU A 31 4.90 7.09 -2.46
N PRO A 32 4.41 8.32 -2.21
CA PRO A 32 5.17 9.31 -1.44
C PRO A 32 5.57 8.82 -0.05
N VAL A 33 4.68 8.14 0.66
CA VAL A 33 4.99 7.55 1.98
C VAL A 33 6.02 6.43 1.85
N SER A 34 5.89 5.54 0.86
CA SER A 34 6.87 4.47 0.63
C SER A 34 8.28 5.02 0.44
N ILE A 35 8.43 6.05 -0.39
CA ILE A 35 9.74 6.64 -0.71
C ILE A 35 10.29 7.41 0.49
N TYR A 36 9.45 8.13 1.22
CA TYR A 36 9.87 8.81 2.45
C TYR A 36 10.40 7.81 3.50
N LEU A 37 9.70 6.71 3.70
CA LEU A 37 10.12 5.69 4.66
C LEU A 37 11.44 5.04 4.25
N LEU A 38 11.62 4.76 2.96
CA LEU A 38 12.90 4.27 2.44
C LEU A 38 14.02 5.29 2.64
N SER A 39 13.80 6.58 2.33
CA SER A 39 14.82 7.62 2.50
C SER A 39 15.29 7.69 3.95
N ARG A 40 14.35 7.74 4.88
CA ARG A 40 14.62 7.74 6.32
C ARG A 40 15.34 6.48 6.81
N PHE A 41 14.97 5.32 6.27
CA PHE A 41 15.62 4.06 6.64
C PHE A 41 17.07 4.02 6.15
N ARG A 42 17.34 4.45 4.94
CA ARG A 42 18.68 4.45 4.35
C ARG A 42 19.69 5.36 5.02
N GLU A 43 19.25 6.43 5.69
CA GLU A 43 20.15 7.31 6.46
C GLU A 43 20.96 6.54 7.50
N SER A 44 20.39 5.53 8.13
CA SER A 44 21.05 4.70 9.15
C SER A 44 21.40 3.29 8.67
N HIS A 45 20.79 2.80 7.60
CA HIS A 45 20.94 1.42 7.10
C HIS A 45 21.11 1.38 5.57
N PRO A 46 22.17 1.98 5.01
CA PRO A 46 22.28 2.21 3.55
C PRO A 46 22.30 0.92 2.72
N ASN A 47 22.83 -0.18 3.26
CA ASN A 47 23.05 -1.44 2.56
C ASN A 47 22.07 -2.55 2.98
N THR A 48 21.15 -2.28 3.90
CA THR A 48 20.20 -3.29 4.36
C THR A 48 19.06 -3.46 3.35
N PRO A 49 18.76 -4.69 2.90
CA PRO A 49 17.62 -4.96 2.05
C PRO A 49 16.32 -4.43 2.69
N TYR A 50 15.52 -3.75 1.87
CA TYR A 50 14.29 -3.12 2.30
C TYR A 50 13.19 -3.32 1.26
N MET A 51 12.02 -3.70 1.71
CA MET A 51 10.80 -3.66 0.92
C MET A 51 9.64 -3.15 1.75
N SER A 52 8.65 -2.57 1.10
CA SER A 52 7.42 -2.14 1.77
C SER A 52 6.18 -2.35 0.92
N PHE A 53 5.06 -2.63 1.61
CA PHE A 53 3.72 -2.48 1.07
C PHE A 53 3.10 -1.26 1.74
N THR A 54 2.59 -0.32 0.96
CA THR A 54 2.02 0.92 1.49
C THR A 54 0.62 1.13 0.94
N SER A 55 -0.30 1.43 1.83
CA SER A 55 -1.69 1.74 1.50
C SER A 55 -1.90 3.25 1.35
N GLY A 56 -3.02 3.62 0.75
CA GLY A 56 -3.51 5.00 0.78
C GLY A 56 -4.67 5.16 1.76
N PRO A 57 -4.99 6.41 2.15
CA PRO A 57 -6.02 6.69 3.14
C PRO A 57 -7.44 6.28 2.72
N PHE A 58 -7.67 6.09 1.42
CA PHE A 58 -8.97 5.74 0.86
C PHE A 58 -9.14 4.25 0.56
N ASN A 59 -8.08 3.45 0.68
CA ASN A 59 -8.12 2.03 0.39
C ASN A 59 -9.20 1.28 1.19
N GLY A 60 -10.10 0.59 0.47
CA GLY A 60 -11.19 -0.16 1.07
C GLY A 60 -12.30 0.68 1.69
N VAL A 61 -12.24 2.02 1.55
CA VAL A 61 -13.21 2.98 2.09
C VAL A 61 -13.98 3.68 0.98
N PHE A 62 -13.30 4.16 -0.06
CA PHE A 62 -13.94 4.82 -1.19
C PHE A 62 -13.80 4.03 -2.50
N PRO A 63 -14.78 4.13 -3.43
CA PRO A 63 -14.71 3.45 -4.73
C PRO A 63 -13.45 3.84 -5.51
N TYR A 64 -12.92 2.92 -6.32
CA TYR A 64 -11.78 3.12 -7.23
C TYR A 64 -10.43 3.47 -6.58
N ALA A 65 -10.36 3.62 -5.26
CA ALA A 65 -9.12 3.80 -4.49
C ALA A 65 -8.74 2.46 -3.81
N SER A 66 -8.29 1.49 -4.60
CA SER A 66 -8.20 0.07 -4.18
C SER A 66 -6.83 -0.54 -4.47
N LYS A 67 -5.87 0.27 -4.88
CA LYS A 67 -4.52 -0.19 -5.17
C LYS A 67 -3.60 0.01 -3.95
N GLY A 68 -2.47 -0.69 -3.94
CA GLY A 68 -1.39 -0.49 -2.99
C GLY A 68 -0.07 -0.34 -3.70
N VAL A 69 0.90 0.25 -3.05
CA VAL A 69 2.26 0.39 -3.56
C VAL A 69 3.13 -0.69 -2.93
N PHE A 70 3.84 -1.42 -3.77
CA PHE A 70 5.00 -2.19 -3.37
C PHE A 70 6.26 -1.40 -3.76
N LEU A 71 7.18 -1.26 -2.82
CA LEU A 71 8.48 -0.66 -3.04
C LEU A 71 9.57 -1.67 -2.65
N GLU A 72 10.58 -1.79 -3.51
CA GLU A 72 11.78 -2.58 -3.28
C GLU A 72 13.00 -1.69 -3.41
N SER A 73 13.92 -1.73 -2.43
CA SER A 73 15.22 -1.12 -2.55
C SER A 73 16.14 -1.96 -3.44
N ILE A 74 16.85 -1.31 -4.33
CA ILE A 74 17.90 -1.90 -5.16
C ILE A 74 19.22 -1.20 -4.85
N GLU A 75 20.34 -1.74 -5.34
CA GLU A 75 21.70 -1.28 -4.99
C GLU A 75 21.87 0.24 -5.08
N ARG A 76 21.38 0.86 -6.17
CA ARG A 76 21.47 2.31 -6.41
C ARG A 76 20.13 2.97 -6.64
N GLY A 77 19.11 2.56 -5.91
CA GLY A 77 17.80 3.14 -6.13
C GLY A 77 16.67 2.35 -5.47
N TYR A 78 15.53 2.44 -6.06
CA TYR A 78 14.34 1.69 -5.68
C TYR A 78 13.46 1.46 -6.91
N THR A 79 12.55 0.50 -6.79
CA THR A 79 11.47 0.32 -7.74
C THR A 79 10.14 0.39 -7.02
N THR A 80 9.14 0.96 -7.67
CA THR A 80 7.76 0.97 -7.18
C THR A 80 6.86 0.28 -8.19
N THR A 81 5.92 -0.48 -7.69
CA THR A 81 4.84 -1.05 -8.50
C THR A 81 3.52 -0.89 -7.79
N ILE A 82 2.44 -0.75 -8.55
CA ILE A 82 1.11 -0.55 -8.01
C ILE A 82 0.23 -1.71 -8.45
N GLY A 83 -0.48 -2.30 -7.50
CA GLY A 83 -1.35 -3.44 -7.75
C GLY A 83 -2.55 -3.48 -6.82
N GLY A 84 -3.46 -4.40 -7.10
CA GLY A 84 -4.69 -4.59 -6.33
C GLY A 84 -4.57 -5.61 -5.19
N GLY A 85 -5.68 -6.24 -4.85
CA GLY A 85 -5.80 -7.22 -3.79
C GLY A 85 -6.42 -6.67 -2.52
N LYS A 86 -6.57 -7.53 -1.50
CA LYS A 86 -7.14 -7.14 -0.22
C LYS A 86 -6.14 -6.47 0.71
N LEU A 87 -4.82 -6.75 0.54
CA LEU A 87 -3.79 -6.28 1.46
C LEU A 87 -3.85 -4.78 1.72
N PRO A 88 -3.86 -3.89 0.69
CA PRO A 88 -3.88 -2.45 0.95
C PRO A 88 -5.10 -1.99 1.74
N ALA A 89 -6.26 -2.56 1.43
CA ALA A 89 -7.50 -2.24 2.14
C ALA A 89 -7.48 -2.72 3.58
N LEU A 90 -7.05 -3.96 3.84
CA LEU A 90 -6.94 -4.51 5.19
C LEU A 90 -5.93 -3.72 6.03
N MET A 91 -4.80 -3.31 5.45
CA MET A 91 -3.83 -2.45 6.12
C MET A 91 -4.45 -1.12 6.52
N ASN A 92 -5.10 -0.43 5.58
CA ASN A 92 -5.75 0.86 5.86
C ASN A 92 -6.87 0.73 6.90
N LEU A 93 -7.71 -0.31 6.81
CA LEU A 93 -8.78 -0.57 7.78
C LEU A 93 -8.24 -0.95 9.18
N ALA A 94 -7.05 -1.53 9.26
CA ALA A 94 -6.33 -1.81 10.50
C ALA A 94 -5.53 -0.61 11.05
N ASN A 95 -5.58 0.54 10.38
CA ASN A 95 -4.76 1.73 10.67
C ASN A 95 -3.24 1.46 10.59
N ILE A 96 -2.83 0.61 9.65
CA ILE A 96 -1.42 0.37 9.29
C ILE A 96 -1.18 1.02 7.93
N ASP A 97 -0.38 2.06 7.91
CA ASP A 97 -0.11 2.83 6.69
C ASP A 97 0.89 2.13 5.78
N SER A 98 1.91 1.51 6.38
CA SER A 98 2.92 0.72 5.66
C SER A 98 3.33 -0.52 6.44
N LEU A 99 3.57 -1.60 5.70
CA LEU A 99 4.24 -2.82 6.16
C LEU A 99 5.64 -2.83 5.57
N GLU A 100 6.66 -2.66 6.42
CA GLU A 100 8.06 -2.70 6.03
C GLU A 100 8.68 -4.06 6.40
N VAL A 101 9.46 -4.62 5.50
CA VAL A 101 10.26 -5.83 5.73
C VAL A 101 11.71 -5.49 5.44
N ILE A 102 12.57 -5.67 6.44
CA ILE A 102 13.99 -5.35 6.38
C ILE A 102 14.87 -6.56 6.66
N GLY A 103 16.07 -6.55 6.09
CA GLY A 103 17.05 -7.62 6.28
C GLY A 103 16.74 -8.90 5.52
N ILE A 104 17.48 -9.97 5.84
CA ILE A 104 17.39 -11.27 5.17
C ILE A 104 17.09 -12.36 6.20
N ALA A 105 16.06 -13.16 5.96
CA ALA A 105 15.76 -14.32 6.81
C ALA A 105 16.88 -15.37 6.69
N LYS A 106 17.24 -16.00 7.81
CA LYS A 106 18.26 -17.05 7.85
C LYS A 106 17.85 -18.30 7.03
N LYS A 107 16.56 -18.50 6.87
CA LYS A 107 15.97 -19.62 6.13
C LYS A 107 14.74 -19.12 5.33
N PRO A 108 14.31 -19.87 4.29
CA PRO A 108 13.06 -19.59 3.62
C PRO A 108 11.90 -19.49 4.62
N SER A 109 11.24 -18.33 4.68
CA SER A 109 10.29 -18.03 5.74
C SER A 109 8.97 -17.46 5.22
N TYR A 110 7.91 -17.60 6.04
CA TYR A 110 6.66 -16.89 5.93
C TYR A 110 6.55 -15.86 7.06
N ILE A 111 5.90 -14.74 6.79
CA ILE A 111 5.47 -13.77 7.79
C ILE A 111 3.97 -13.96 8.03
N ILE A 112 3.57 -14.09 9.27
CA ILE A 112 2.16 -14.16 9.68
C ILE A 112 1.87 -12.95 10.55
N VAL A 113 0.95 -12.11 10.07
CA VAL A 113 0.47 -10.93 10.80
C VAL A 113 -0.98 -11.16 11.21
N ASN A 114 -1.24 -11.11 12.49
CA ASN A 114 -2.58 -11.11 13.07
C ASN A 114 -2.72 -9.99 14.11
N ASP A 115 -3.85 -9.87 14.78
CA ASP A 115 -4.15 -8.76 15.71
C ASP A 115 -3.18 -8.59 16.87
N LYS A 116 -2.56 -9.65 17.29
CA LYS A 116 -1.82 -9.70 18.56
C LYS A 116 -0.34 -9.88 18.37
N GLU A 117 0.06 -10.50 17.28
CA GLU A 117 1.45 -10.84 17.06
C GLU A 117 1.83 -10.94 15.59
N VAL A 118 3.11 -10.74 15.36
CA VAL A 118 3.76 -11.02 14.08
C VAL A 118 4.70 -12.20 14.31
N GLN A 119 4.55 -13.24 13.51
CA GLN A 119 5.39 -14.42 13.55
C GLN A 119 6.19 -14.56 12.27
N ILE A 120 7.47 -14.86 12.38
CA ILE A 120 8.34 -15.28 11.28
C ILE A 120 8.55 -16.77 11.44
N ILE A 121 8.03 -17.54 10.50
CA ILE A 121 8.03 -19.00 10.58
C ILE A 121 8.81 -19.63 9.44
N ASP A 122 9.54 -20.72 9.75
CA ASP A 122 10.29 -21.49 8.76
C ASP A 122 9.30 -22.19 7.81
N LYS A 123 9.52 -22.02 6.49
CA LYS A 123 8.70 -22.62 5.45
C LYS A 123 8.67 -24.16 5.55
N ASP A 124 9.78 -24.78 5.96
CA ASP A 124 9.88 -26.26 6.02
C ASP A 124 8.96 -26.86 7.08
N LYS A 125 8.51 -26.06 8.04
CA LYS A 125 7.55 -26.47 9.07
C LYS A 125 6.10 -26.35 8.64
N HIS A 126 5.82 -25.66 7.53
CA HIS A 126 4.46 -25.35 7.08
C HIS A 126 4.35 -25.43 5.55
N SER A 127 3.53 -26.34 5.07
CA SER A 127 3.38 -26.62 3.64
C SER A 127 2.68 -25.50 2.86
N SER A 128 1.92 -24.62 3.52
CA SER A 128 1.12 -23.61 2.84
C SER A 128 0.75 -22.43 3.75
N LEU A 129 0.73 -21.20 3.18
CA LEU A 129 0.13 -20.02 3.80
C LEU A 129 -1.37 -20.19 4.08
N ASN A 130 -2.04 -21.12 3.41
CA ASN A 130 -3.47 -21.37 3.59
C ASN A 130 -3.84 -21.87 5.00
N SER A 131 -2.88 -22.33 5.78
CA SER A 131 -3.09 -22.75 7.17
C SER A 131 -3.27 -21.60 8.14
N PHE A 132 -2.97 -20.35 7.73
CA PHE A 132 -2.97 -19.20 8.62
C PHE A 132 -4.09 -18.21 8.32
N GLY A 133 -4.73 -17.71 9.37
CA GLY A 133 -5.81 -16.73 9.31
C GLY A 133 -7.14 -17.31 8.82
N ILE A 134 -8.20 -16.51 8.92
CA ILE A 134 -9.55 -16.89 8.53
C ILE A 134 -9.76 -16.61 7.05
N SER A 135 -10.19 -17.61 6.30
CA SER A 135 -10.56 -17.45 4.89
C SER A 135 -11.59 -16.31 4.73
N GLY A 136 -11.38 -15.46 3.73
CA GLY A 136 -12.20 -14.26 3.48
C GLY A 136 -11.80 -13.02 4.29
N LYS A 137 -11.21 -13.19 5.48
CA LYS A 137 -10.75 -12.09 6.35
C LYS A 137 -9.23 -11.85 6.30
N ARG A 138 -8.52 -12.56 5.47
CA ARG A 138 -7.07 -12.45 5.28
C ARG A 138 -6.73 -12.02 3.87
N SER A 139 -5.55 -11.44 3.70
CA SER A 139 -4.86 -11.32 2.43
C SER A 139 -3.58 -12.14 2.45
N GLN A 140 -3.25 -12.76 1.35
CA GLN A 140 -2.04 -13.56 1.19
C GLN A 140 -1.17 -12.97 0.11
N VAL A 141 0.12 -12.84 0.41
CA VAL A 141 1.15 -12.40 -0.52
C VAL A 141 2.08 -13.57 -0.76
N GLU A 142 2.29 -13.93 -2.02
CA GLU A 142 3.22 -14.97 -2.43
C GLU A 142 4.31 -14.37 -3.31
N PHE A 143 5.56 -14.68 -3.00
CA PHE A 143 6.72 -14.25 -3.79
C PHE A 143 7.13 -15.37 -4.75
N LYS A 144 6.97 -15.14 -6.06
CA LYS A 144 7.24 -16.12 -7.13
C LYS A 144 8.17 -15.53 -8.19
N GLY A 145 9.48 -15.66 -8.02
CA GLY A 145 10.47 -15.04 -8.89
C GLY A 145 10.33 -13.51 -8.87
N LYS A 146 10.10 -12.94 -10.05
CA LYS A 146 9.85 -11.50 -10.22
C LYS A 146 8.39 -11.06 -10.02
N ASN A 147 7.52 -11.98 -9.61
CA ASN A 147 6.12 -11.69 -9.41
C ASN A 147 5.77 -11.80 -7.94
N ILE A 148 5.03 -10.83 -7.46
CA ILE A 148 4.36 -10.88 -6.18
C ILE A 148 2.88 -11.05 -6.47
N LEU A 149 2.29 -12.12 -5.97
CA LEU A 149 0.86 -12.38 -6.12
C LEU A 149 0.16 -12.06 -4.80
N VAL A 150 -0.78 -11.13 -4.85
CA VAL A 150 -1.66 -10.81 -3.73
C VAL A 150 -3.00 -11.48 -3.99
N ASP A 151 -3.46 -12.29 -3.02
CA ASP A 151 -4.71 -13.05 -3.09
C ASP A 151 -4.78 -13.96 -4.33
N SER A 152 -3.64 -14.49 -4.76
CA SER A 152 -3.44 -15.42 -5.89
C SER A 152 -3.82 -14.88 -7.29
N TYR A 153 -4.37 -13.68 -7.37
CA TYR A 153 -4.84 -13.08 -8.61
C TYR A 153 -4.18 -11.73 -8.96
N PHE A 154 -3.99 -10.87 -7.96
CA PHE A 154 -3.48 -9.52 -8.17
C PHE A 154 -1.96 -9.53 -8.21
N LYS A 155 -1.39 -9.05 -9.32
CA LYS A 155 0.04 -9.12 -9.59
C LYS A 155 0.72 -7.78 -9.33
N TYR A 156 1.87 -7.84 -8.67
CA TYR A 156 2.88 -6.79 -8.64
C TYR A 156 4.13 -7.36 -9.32
N SER A 157 4.76 -6.61 -10.19
CA SER A 157 6.00 -7.02 -10.86
C SER A 157 7.19 -6.31 -10.25
N THR A 158 8.32 -7.00 -10.18
CA THR A 158 9.58 -6.47 -9.65
C THR A 158 10.68 -6.64 -10.67
N ASN A 159 11.76 -5.87 -10.54
CA ASN A 159 12.93 -6.00 -11.42
C ASN A 159 13.84 -7.15 -11.00
N SER A 160 13.81 -7.52 -9.71
CA SER A 160 14.65 -8.56 -9.10
C SER A 160 13.82 -9.74 -8.59
N GLU A 161 14.48 -10.86 -8.33
CA GLU A 161 13.85 -12.02 -7.69
C GLU A 161 13.84 -11.85 -6.17
N ILE A 162 12.76 -11.26 -5.63
CA ILE A 162 12.62 -10.93 -4.20
C ILE A 162 12.79 -12.15 -3.29
N SER A 163 12.31 -13.31 -3.72
CA SER A 163 12.46 -14.54 -2.92
C SER A 163 13.91 -14.93 -2.65
N ASN A 164 14.84 -14.47 -3.49
CA ASN A 164 16.27 -14.72 -3.35
C ASN A 164 16.97 -13.65 -2.50
N ILE A 165 16.42 -12.43 -2.48
CA ILE A 165 17.02 -11.31 -1.73
C ILE A 165 16.76 -11.47 -0.24
N ASN A 166 15.52 -11.76 0.16
CA ASN A 166 15.14 -11.76 1.58
C ASN A 166 14.84 -13.15 2.15
N ASN A 167 14.97 -14.23 1.38
CA ASN A 167 14.48 -15.55 1.74
C ASN A 167 12.99 -15.60 2.13
N LEU A 168 12.22 -14.59 1.74
CA LEU A 168 10.81 -14.52 2.06
C LEU A 168 9.98 -15.22 0.98
N LYS A 169 9.08 -16.11 1.41
CA LYS A 169 8.22 -16.90 0.53
C LYS A 169 6.78 -16.40 0.48
N GLY A 170 6.36 -15.68 1.51
CA GLY A 170 5.06 -15.04 1.51
C GLY A 170 4.68 -14.42 2.84
N ILE A 171 3.54 -13.71 2.82
CA ILE A 171 2.96 -13.03 3.97
C ILE A 171 1.49 -13.43 4.06
N SER A 172 1.03 -13.83 5.23
CA SER A 172 -0.40 -13.92 5.58
C SER A 172 -0.74 -12.75 6.49
N PHE A 173 -1.69 -11.93 6.08
CA PHE A 173 -2.07 -10.69 6.76
C PHE A 173 -3.56 -10.73 7.11
N SER A 174 -3.89 -10.81 8.40
CA SER A 174 -5.27 -10.94 8.89
C SER A 174 -5.51 -10.17 10.20
N PRO A 175 -5.23 -8.86 10.25
CA PRO A 175 -5.51 -8.05 11.43
C PRO A 175 -6.99 -7.75 11.57
N SER A 176 -7.42 -7.35 12.78
CA SER A 176 -8.73 -6.72 12.99
C SER A 176 -8.79 -5.37 12.28
N THR A 177 -9.97 -5.04 11.78
CA THR A 177 -10.22 -3.76 11.14
C THR A 177 -10.82 -2.80 12.17
N ASN A 178 -10.14 -1.65 12.39
CA ASN A 178 -10.48 -0.70 13.46
C ASN A 178 -10.71 0.72 12.95
N LYS A 179 -10.79 0.91 11.61
CA LYS A 179 -10.96 2.26 11.06
C LYS A 179 -12.34 2.79 11.37
N LEU A 180 -12.39 3.91 12.07
CA LEU A 180 -13.62 4.62 12.37
C LEU A 180 -13.91 5.64 11.26
N ILE A 181 -15.15 5.60 10.77
CA ILE A 181 -15.71 6.65 9.90
C ILE A 181 -16.42 7.63 10.82
N GLY A 182 -16.10 8.92 10.67
CA GLY A 182 -16.61 9.95 11.56
C GLY A 182 -18.11 10.17 11.40
N ASP A 183 -18.50 10.78 10.30
CA ASP A 183 -19.90 11.02 9.96
C ASP A 183 -20.37 9.98 8.94
N LYS A 184 -21.26 9.12 9.38
CA LYS A 184 -21.76 8.02 8.54
C LYS A 184 -22.69 8.48 7.42
N GLU A 185 -23.47 9.52 7.65
CA GLU A 185 -24.43 10.02 6.66
C GLU A 185 -23.66 10.72 5.55
N GLN A 186 -22.77 11.63 5.88
CA GLN A 186 -21.88 12.28 4.91
C GLN A 186 -21.02 11.26 4.15
N TYR A 187 -20.55 10.21 4.84
CA TYR A 187 -19.78 9.15 4.18
C TYR A 187 -20.60 8.43 3.12
N VAL A 188 -21.83 8.03 3.45
CA VAL A 188 -22.71 7.30 2.49
C VAL A 188 -23.05 8.19 1.30
N GLU A 189 -23.41 9.45 1.53
CA GLU A 189 -23.69 10.42 0.46
C GLU A 189 -22.47 10.61 -0.46
N LEU A 190 -21.31 10.84 0.11
CA LEU A 190 -20.08 11.04 -0.65
C LEU A 190 -19.67 9.76 -1.41
N TYR A 191 -19.82 8.60 -0.79
CA TYR A 191 -19.57 7.31 -1.43
C TYR A 191 -20.43 7.13 -2.67
N GLN A 192 -21.74 7.39 -2.58
CA GLN A 192 -22.67 7.31 -3.71
C GLN A 192 -22.32 8.31 -4.81
N LYS A 193 -22.03 9.55 -4.44
CA LYS A 193 -21.60 10.59 -5.37
C LYS A 193 -20.35 10.22 -6.16
N ILE A 194 -19.37 9.56 -5.50
CA ILE A 194 -18.17 9.05 -6.19
C ILE A 194 -18.53 7.84 -7.06
N LEU A 195 -19.41 6.97 -6.60
CA LEU A 195 -19.84 5.79 -7.36
C LEU A 195 -20.55 6.18 -8.66
N GLU A 196 -21.39 7.21 -8.62
CA GLU A 196 -22.09 7.77 -9.79
C GLU A 196 -21.14 8.30 -10.88
N LYS A 197 -19.90 8.65 -10.50
CA LYS A 197 -18.84 9.06 -11.42
C LYS A 197 -18.21 7.91 -12.21
N GLN A 198 -18.83 6.72 -12.22
CA GLN A 198 -18.34 5.57 -12.97
C GLN A 198 -18.04 5.90 -14.45
N LYS A 199 -18.76 6.83 -15.05
CA LYS A 199 -18.54 7.27 -16.44
C LYS A 199 -17.23 8.04 -16.65
N GLU A 200 -16.64 8.56 -15.58
CA GLU A 200 -15.35 9.25 -15.61
C GLU A 200 -14.17 8.26 -15.51
N VAL A 201 -14.45 6.98 -15.22
CA VAL A 201 -13.45 5.91 -15.20
C VAL A 201 -13.18 5.46 -16.62
N THR A 202 -11.90 5.43 -17.02
CA THR A 202 -11.49 5.16 -18.41
C THR A 202 -11.41 3.67 -18.76
N VAL A 203 -11.89 2.79 -17.89
CA VAL A 203 -11.97 1.35 -18.11
C VAL A 203 -13.40 0.86 -17.93
N THR A 204 -13.78 -0.13 -18.74
CA THR A 204 -15.13 -0.71 -18.68
C THR A 204 -15.23 -1.76 -17.57
N ALA A 205 -16.37 -1.79 -16.89
CA ALA A 205 -16.73 -2.86 -15.97
C ALA A 205 -16.76 -4.22 -16.68
N GLY A 206 -16.37 -5.28 -15.98
CA GLY A 206 -16.31 -6.63 -16.52
C GLY A 206 -16.63 -7.68 -15.45
N SER A 207 -16.44 -8.96 -15.79
CA SER A 207 -16.70 -10.11 -14.92
C SER A 207 -15.45 -10.62 -14.17
N TYR A 208 -14.42 -9.82 -14.10
CA TYR A 208 -13.17 -10.16 -13.43
C TYR A 208 -13.26 -9.89 -11.91
N PRO A 209 -12.42 -10.55 -11.10
CA PRO A 209 -12.32 -10.20 -9.69
C PRO A 209 -11.99 -8.71 -9.51
N SER A 210 -12.79 -8.01 -8.71
CA SER A 210 -12.54 -6.61 -8.41
C SER A 210 -11.33 -6.44 -7.48
N CYS A 211 -10.56 -5.36 -7.64
CA CYS A 211 -9.74 -4.87 -6.54
C CYS A 211 -10.66 -4.61 -5.35
N PHE A 212 -10.21 -4.95 -4.14
CA PHE A 212 -11.05 -4.87 -2.95
C PHE A 212 -11.57 -3.44 -2.73
N GLY A 213 -12.88 -3.28 -2.61
CA GLY A 213 -13.53 -1.97 -2.54
C GLY A 213 -13.80 -1.28 -3.89
N CYS A 214 -13.39 -1.88 -5.01
CA CYS A 214 -13.71 -1.37 -6.34
C CYS A 214 -14.95 -2.09 -6.90
N PRO A 215 -15.96 -1.37 -7.43
CA PRO A 215 -17.18 -1.99 -7.96
C PRO A 215 -17.07 -2.51 -9.40
N LEU A 216 -15.95 -2.25 -10.12
CA LEU A 216 -15.90 -2.45 -11.56
C LEU A 216 -15.64 -3.88 -12.02
N GLY A 217 -14.80 -4.65 -11.30
CA GLY A 217 -14.40 -5.97 -11.76
C GLY A 217 -13.79 -5.96 -13.18
N CYS A 218 -12.90 -5.00 -13.47
CA CYS A 218 -12.37 -4.81 -14.81
C CYS A 218 -11.29 -5.82 -15.19
N ALA A 219 -11.00 -5.95 -16.50
CA ALA A 219 -9.97 -6.84 -17.04
C ALA A 219 -8.53 -6.50 -16.54
N PHE A 220 -8.32 -5.28 -16.06
CA PHE A 220 -7.01 -4.81 -15.58
C PHE A 220 -6.80 -5.00 -14.07
N SER A 221 -7.79 -5.53 -13.34
CA SER A 221 -7.69 -5.70 -11.88
C SER A 221 -6.52 -6.59 -11.46
N GLY A 222 -6.22 -7.63 -12.22
CA GLY A 222 -5.11 -8.55 -11.96
C GLY A 222 -3.73 -8.05 -12.38
N ASN A 223 -3.64 -6.93 -13.06
CA ASN A 223 -2.38 -6.45 -13.63
C ASN A 223 -1.70 -5.41 -12.77
N THR A 224 -0.37 -5.39 -12.81
CA THR A 224 0.44 -4.27 -12.31
C THR A 224 0.15 -3.03 -13.15
N GLU A 225 -0.05 -1.90 -12.49
CA GLU A 225 -0.14 -0.60 -13.14
C GLU A 225 1.19 0.16 -13.00
N ASN A 226 1.74 0.57 -14.14
CA ASN A 226 2.77 1.60 -14.18
C ASN A 226 2.05 2.95 -14.27
N LEU A 227 1.88 3.60 -13.12
CA LEU A 227 1.09 4.81 -13.08
C LEU A 227 1.86 5.99 -13.66
N ASN A 228 1.49 6.37 -14.87
CA ASN A 228 1.85 7.67 -15.44
C ASN A 228 0.78 8.73 -15.08
N VAL A 229 0.34 8.72 -13.83
CA VAL A 229 -0.65 9.63 -13.27
C VAL A 229 0.00 10.65 -12.35
N SER A 230 -0.72 11.71 -12.04
CA SER A 230 -0.24 12.76 -11.13
C SER A 230 0.03 12.22 -9.71
N ILE A 231 0.79 12.98 -8.93
CA ILE A 231 1.28 12.54 -7.61
C ILE A 231 0.14 12.31 -6.61
N LEU A 232 -0.94 13.10 -6.68
CA LEU A 232 -2.04 12.96 -5.73
C LEU A 232 -2.76 11.61 -5.85
N PRO A 233 -3.21 11.14 -7.02
CA PRO A 233 -3.73 9.78 -7.18
C PRO A 233 -2.77 8.67 -6.74
N ARG A 234 -1.45 8.85 -6.91
CA ARG A 234 -0.44 7.89 -6.42
C ARG A 234 -0.35 7.87 -4.89
N ALA A 235 -0.54 9.02 -4.24
CA ALA A 235 -0.59 9.11 -2.77
C ALA A 235 -1.88 8.51 -2.19
N LEU A 236 -2.99 8.65 -2.89
CA LEU A 236 -4.27 8.05 -2.51
C LEU A 236 -4.34 6.56 -2.85
N VAL A 237 -3.44 6.10 -3.71
CA VAL A 237 -3.41 4.77 -4.35
C VAL A 237 -4.74 4.46 -5.04
N SER A 238 -5.24 5.45 -5.76
CA SER A 238 -6.35 5.26 -6.66
C SER A 238 -5.89 4.50 -7.91
N CYS A 239 -6.83 3.84 -8.57
CA CYS A 239 -6.59 3.25 -9.87
C CYS A 239 -6.27 4.36 -10.89
N GLY A 240 -5.29 4.16 -11.78
CA GLY A 240 -4.95 5.11 -12.84
C GLY A 240 -6.13 5.41 -13.77
N PHE A 241 -7.04 4.44 -13.95
CA PHE A 241 -8.27 4.62 -14.72
C PHE A 241 -9.32 5.52 -14.05
N ALA A 242 -9.13 5.85 -12.76
CA ALA A 242 -9.99 6.76 -11.99
C ALA A 242 -9.30 8.11 -11.70
N GLU A 243 -8.24 8.44 -12.43
CA GLU A 243 -7.47 9.67 -12.23
C GLU A 243 -8.34 10.93 -12.29
N ASN A 244 -9.29 10.99 -13.25
CA ASN A 244 -10.21 12.13 -13.40
C ASN A 244 -11.04 12.39 -12.13
N ILE A 245 -11.34 11.35 -11.34
CA ILE A 245 -12.07 11.48 -10.09
C ILE A 245 -11.15 11.99 -8.98
N TYR A 246 -9.99 11.38 -8.82
CA TYR A 246 -9.10 11.63 -7.68
C TYR A 246 -8.02 12.70 -7.92
N ASN A 247 -8.00 13.32 -9.09
CA ASN A 247 -7.35 14.62 -9.31
C ASN A 247 -8.26 15.80 -8.92
N ASN A 248 -9.54 15.57 -8.71
CA ASN A 248 -10.46 16.62 -8.25
C ASN A 248 -10.24 16.88 -6.74
N ILE A 249 -9.54 17.98 -6.44
CA ILE A 249 -9.17 18.36 -5.06
C ILE A 249 -10.40 18.51 -4.16
N ASN A 250 -11.53 18.98 -4.67
CA ASN A 250 -12.76 19.13 -3.87
C ASN A 250 -13.32 17.77 -3.42
N ILE A 251 -13.27 16.76 -4.29
CA ILE A 251 -13.67 15.39 -3.94
C ILE A 251 -12.71 14.83 -2.90
N VAL A 252 -11.41 14.97 -3.12
CA VAL A 252 -10.38 14.48 -2.21
C VAL A 252 -10.47 15.14 -0.84
N PHE A 253 -10.68 16.46 -0.81
CA PHE A 253 -10.87 17.23 0.41
C PHE A 253 -12.10 16.75 1.20
N ALA A 254 -13.24 16.58 0.53
CA ALA A 254 -14.45 16.05 1.17
C ALA A 254 -14.23 14.63 1.75
N CYS A 255 -13.51 13.75 1.03
CA CYS A 255 -13.14 12.43 1.55
C CYS A 255 -12.28 12.52 2.81
N PHE A 256 -11.30 13.42 2.85
CA PHE A 256 -10.46 13.61 4.04
C PHE A 256 -11.25 14.16 5.23
N GLN A 257 -12.18 15.10 5.00
CA GLN A 257 -13.04 15.60 6.06
C GLN A 257 -13.87 14.48 6.70
N VAL A 258 -14.53 13.66 5.90
CA VAL A 258 -15.32 12.49 6.37
C VAL A 258 -14.47 11.50 7.16
N LEU A 259 -13.21 11.31 6.75
CA LEU A 259 -12.26 10.44 7.44
C LEU A 259 -11.54 11.12 8.60
N LYS A 260 -11.86 12.38 8.90
CA LYS A 260 -11.22 13.19 9.97
C LYS A 260 -9.71 13.30 9.82
N TYR A 261 -9.23 13.55 8.60
CA TYR A 261 -7.86 14.00 8.36
C TYR A 261 -7.83 15.54 8.35
N ASP A 262 -6.77 16.11 8.89
CA ASP A 262 -6.61 17.58 9.05
C ASP A 262 -5.96 18.24 7.82
N TYR A 263 -6.12 17.66 6.63
CA TYR A 263 -5.64 18.29 5.40
C TYR A 263 -6.59 19.40 4.97
N ASN A 264 -6.04 20.59 4.75
CA ASN A 264 -6.79 21.71 4.19
C ASN A 264 -6.64 21.76 2.66
N HIS A 265 -7.41 22.63 2.02
CA HIS A 265 -7.42 22.78 0.58
C HIS A 265 -6.06 23.23 0.03
N ASP A 266 -5.42 24.20 0.68
CA ASP A 266 -4.12 24.75 0.27
C ASP A 266 -3.02 23.68 0.32
N PHE A 267 -3.05 22.83 1.35
CA PHE A 267 -2.13 21.70 1.44
C PHE A 267 -2.27 20.76 0.24
N LEU A 268 -3.50 20.44 -0.16
CA LEU A 268 -3.75 19.52 -1.27
C LEU A 268 -3.36 20.14 -2.62
N GLU A 269 -3.59 21.44 -2.82
CA GLU A 269 -3.15 22.16 -4.02
C GLU A 269 -1.62 22.21 -4.14
N ALA A 270 -0.93 22.49 -3.04
CA ALA A 270 0.53 22.53 -3.01
C ALA A 270 1.20 21.14 -3.03
N PHE A 271 0.45 20.07 -2.75
CA PHE A 271 0.99 18.75 -2.50
C PHE A 271 1.81 18.20 -3.67
N ALA A 272 1.32 18.32 -4.90
CA ALA A 272 2.01 17.80 -6.08
C ALA A 272 3.38 18.46 -6.29
N PHE A 273 3.47 19.78 -6.08
CA PHE A 273 4.72 20.52 -6.18
C PHE A 273 5.71 20.12 -5.09
N LYS A 274 5.25 20.09 -3.85
CA LYS A 274 6.05 19.69 -2.67
C LYS A 274 6.64 18.28 -2.85
N MET A 275 5.80 17.32 -3.26
CA MET A 275 6.25 15.94 -3.48
C MET A 275 7.18 15.80 -4.68
N GLY A 276 6.91 16.53 -5.77
CA GLY A 276 7.82 16.55 -6.92
C GLY A 276 9.21 17.05 -6.56
N SER A 277 9.31 18.02 -5.66
CA SER A 277 10.60 18.52 -5.15
C SER A 277 11.29 17.47 -4.26
N PHE A 278 10.58 16.89 -3.32
CA PHE A 278 11.11 15.83 -2.47
C PHE A 278 11.64 14.64 -3.29
N LEU A 279 10.89 14.15 -4.26
CA LEU A 279 11.30 13.02 -5.10
C LEU A 279 12.56 13.33 -5.92
N ARG A 280 12.67 14.55 -6.46
CA ARG A 280 13.89 14.97 -7.17
C ARG A 280 15.11 15.03 -6.26
N GLU A 281 14.96 15.56 -5.04
CA GLU A 281 16.05 15.63 -4.07
C GLU A 281 16.49 14.24 -3.62
N PHE A 282 15.54 13.37 -3.30
CA PHE A 282 15.86 12.00 -2.90
C PHE A 282 16.60 11.25 -4.02
N ASN A 283 16.12 11.32 -5.26
CA ASN A 283 16.79 10.66 -6.39
C ASN A 283 18.25 11.13 -6.57
N LYS A 284 18.54 12.40 -6.34
CA LYS A 284 19.94 12.90 -6.35
C LYS A 284 20.82 12.29 -5.27
N THR A 285 20.24 11.88 -4.14
CA THR A 285 21.02 11.20 -3.08
C THR A 285 21.37 9.76 -3.44
N LEU A 286 20.62 9.14 -4.35
CA LEU A 286 20.84 7.77 -4.80
C LEU A 286 21.92 7.67 -5.90
N GLU A 287 22.22 8.79 -6.57
CA GLU A 287 23.25 8.86 -7.63
C GLU A 287 24.67 9.03 -7.06
N LYS A 288 24.78 9.38 -5.78
CA LYS A 288 26.05 9.54 -5.05
C LYS A 288 26.52 8.24 -4.41
#